data_d70f4497131bbb11af65342a29f5b667
#
_entry.id   d70f4497131bbb11af65342a29f5b667
#
_cell.length_a   1.000
_cell.length_b   1.000
_cell.length_c   1.000
_cell.angle_alpha   90.00
_cell.angle_beta   90.00
_cell.angle_gamma   90.00
#
_symmetry.space_group_name_H-M   'P 1'
#
loop_
_entity.id
_entity.type
_entity.pdbx_description
1 polymer ?
#
loop_
_entity_poly.entity_id
_entity_poly.type
_entity_poly.pdbx_seq_one_letter_code
_entity_poly.pdbx_strand_id
1 'polypeptide(L)'
;MRFAFILLLSILAIPADAQTGWKTVNPEIQSIVDSVSKESLESMLRQLEAFETRNTMSDQTSPRTGIGAARQWIYDQFKSFSPRLEVSFDTHQIPKGGRIYHDVELRNVIAVLPGSDPIGKNRRFIISGHYDSISETSYTAGSRSETKAPGVNDDGSGTAAVLEAARILSKFEFPHTLVFVAFAGEEQGLIGSGRLAKRAKDEHWMIDGVLNNDIVGNSIGGSGKNHNQTLRVFSEEPNDSPSRQIARYVKEAGERYTPAVNVDLIFRHDRFARGGDHISFNRVGFPAVRITVAEENYSRQHTMDDTLEGIDLNYLSRAVRINVAALASLAKAPSAPKLGALGRQPSGYDANLKWEPAEGNPGGYVVVMRKTTSPLWEKELYVGNVLQFVLKDVSIDEWVFGVRTIGKDGSESLTSVWTTSAAPEARTIQ
;
A
#
# COMPACT_ATOMS: atom_id res chain seq x y z
N MET A 1 63.29 22.15 5.44
CA MET A 1 62.37 21.57 6.42
C MET A 1 60.95 21.66 5.88
N ARG A 2 60.39 20.54 5.43
CA ARG A 2 58.99 20.44 4.99
C ARG A 2 58.21 19.79 6.12
N PHE A 3 57.31 20.53 6.75
CA PHE A 3 56.36 19.99 7.73
C PHE A 3 55.22 19.32 7.01
N ALA A 4 55.09 18.00 7.15
CA ALA A 4 53.92 17.27 6.71
C ALA A 4 52.87 17.34 7.83
N PHE A 5 51.73 17.96 7.53
CA PHE A 5 50.52 17.91 8.40
C PHE A 5 49.83 16.58 8.15
N ILE A 6 49.92 15.69 9.13
CA ILE A 6 49.11 14.46 9.18
C ILE A 6 47.77 14.83 9.80
N LEU A 7 46.72 14.87 8.96
CA LEU A 7 45.33 15.02 9.43
C LEU A 7 44.88 13.67 10.01
N LEU A 8 44.91 13.54 11.33
CA LEU A 8 44.31 12.39 12.01
C LEU A 8 42.78 12.54 11.92
N LEU A 9 42.13 11.78 11.02
CA LEU A 9 40.68 11.58 11.07
C LEU A 9 40.39 10.64 12.23
N SER A 10 39.94 11.19 13.36
CA SER A 10 39.40 10.40 14.46
C SER A 10 38.05 9.81 14.04
N ILE A 11 38.00 8.51 13.79
CA ILE A 11 36.76 7.75 13.62
C ILE A 11 36.12 7.63 15.01
N LEU A 12 35.15 8.44 15.32
CA LEU A 12 34.27 8.26 16.47
C LEU A 12 33.44 7.02 16.21
N ALA A 13 33.75 5.92 16.85
CA ALA A 13 32.87 4.76 16.95
C ALA A 13 31.62 5.19 17.76
N ILE A 14 30.49 5.35 17.11
CA ILE A 14 29.20 5.63 17.76
C ILE A 14 28.77 4.35 18.49
N PRO A 15 28.50 4.38 19.80
CA PRO A 15 28.03 3.21 20.52
C PRO A 15 26.70 2.69 19.94
N ALA A 16 26.51 1.37 19.93
CA ALA A 16 25.35 0.69 19.33
C ALA A 16 23.98 1.22 19.84
N ASP A 17 23.91 1.68 21.09
CA ASP A 17 22.70 2.24 21.69
C ASP A 17 22.31 3.62 21.14
N ALA A 18 23.24 4.36 20.53
CA ALA A 18 22.93 5.64 19.89
C ALA A 18 22.27 5.47 18.51
N GLN A 19 22.26 4.25 17.96
CA GLN A 19 21.80 3.95 16.61
C GLN A 19 20.29 3.67 16.50
N THR A 20 19.59 3.45 17.61
CA THR A 20 18.12 3.14 17.61
C THR A 20 17.23 4.33 17.96
N GLY A 21 17.78 5.43 18.42
CA GLY A 21 17.01 6.60 18.89
C GLY A 21 16.18 7.33 17.83
N TRP A 22 16.36 7.00 16.55
CA TRP A 22 15.57 7.56 15.44
C TRP A 22 14.28 6.75 15.16
N LYS A 23 14.16 5.50 15.63
CA LYS A 23 12.96 4.66 15.51
C LYS A 23 11.96 4.94 16.65
N THR A 24 11.58 6.18 16.84
CA THR A 24 10.59 6.53 17.85
C THR A 24 9.18 6.49 17.26
N VAL A 25 8.20 6.19 18.12
CA VAL A 25 6.79 6.37 17.78
C VAL A 25 6.53 7.87 17.64
N ASN A 26 6.10 8.32 16.47
CA ASN A 26 5.67 9.70 16.28
C ASN A 26 4.30 9.89 16.91
N PRO A 27 4.15 10.81 17.91
CA PRO A 27 2.90 10.97 18.65
C PRO A 27 1.72 11.42 17.78
N GLU A 28 1.98 12.19 16.71
CA GLU A 28 0.95 12.63 15.79
C GLU A 28 0.42 11.44 14.96
N ILE A 29 1.32 10.60 14.43
CA ILE A 29 0.91 9.38 13.71
C ILE A 29 0.17 8.42 14.66
N GLN A 30 0.62 8.28 15.91
CA GLN A 30 -0.10 7.46 16.89
C GLN A 30 -1.52 7.99 17.13
N SER A 31 -1.68 9.31 17.27
CA SER A 31 -3.00 9.94 17.44
C SER A 31 -3.90 9.72 16.21
N ILE A 32 -3.33 9.79 15.00
CA ILE A 32 -4.02 9.47 13.75
C ILE A 32 -4.51 8.01 13.78
N VAL A 33 -3.64 7.06 14.10
CA VAL A 33 -3.95 5.63 14.18
C VAL A 33 -5.03 5.33 15.25
N ASP A 34 -4.96 6.02 16.39
CA ASP A 34 -5.93 5.84 17.48
C ASP A 34 -7.31 6.42 17.15
N SER A 35 -7.42 7.24 16.10
CA SER A 35 -8.70 7.80 15.60
C SER A 35 -9.54 6.79 14.79
N VAL A 36 -9.04 5.58 14.54
CA VAL A 36 -9.80 4.51 13.87
C VAL A 36 -10.95 4.05 14.75
N SER A 37 -12.19 4.17 14.24
CA SER A 37 -13.43 3.84 14.98
C SER A 37 -14.07 2.56 14.44
N LYS A 38 -14.32 1.61 15.35
CA LYS A 38 -15.06 0.39 15.05
C LYS A 38 -16.52 0.68 14.71
N GLU A 39 -17.11 1.64 15.42
CA GLU A 39 -18.50 2.07 15.22
C GLU A 39 -18.69 2.68 13.82
N SER A 40 -17.72 3.47 13.36
CA SER A 40 -17.69 4.01 12.01
C SER A 40 -17.62 2.89 10.96
N LEU A 41 -16.69 1.96 11.14
CA LEU A 41 -16.53 0.80 10.27
C LEU A 41 -17.79 -0.07 10.21
N GLU A 42 -18.38 -0.38 11.36
CA GLU A 42 -19.63 -1.13 11.44
C GLU A 42 -20.77 -0.44 10.69
N SER A 43 -20.92 0.88 10.90
CA SER A 43 -21.94 1.67 10.20
C SER A 43 -21.75 1.65 8.69
N MET A 44 -20.50 1.76 8.22
CA MET A 44 -20.20 1.69 6.78
C MET A 44 -20.51 0.31 6.20
N LEU A 45 -20.14 -0.77 6.89
CA LEU A 45 -20.43 -2.13 6.44
C LEU A 45 -21.93 -2.44 6.41
N ARG A 46 -22.70 -2.02 7.41
CA ARG A 46 -24.17 -2.14 7.42
C ARG A 46 -24.79 -1.44 6.22
N GLN A 47 -24.31 -0.27 5.87
CA GLN A 47 -24.83 0.45 4.70
C GLN A 47 -24.44 -0.25 3.39
N LEU A 48 -23.20 -0.76 3.27
CA LEU A 48 -22.78 -1.52 2.09
C LEU A 48 -23.60 -2.82 1.93
N GLU A 49 -23.91 -3.51 3.03
CA GLU A 49 -24.80 -4.68 3.04
C GLU A 49 -26.23 -4.32 2.62
N ALA A 50 -26.73 -3.18 3.05
CA ALA A 50 -28.11 -2.74 2.78
C ALA A 50 -28.38 -2.43 1.30
N PHE A 51 -27.36 -2.29 0.45
CA PHE A 51 -27.54 -2.20 -1.00
C PHE A 51 -27.93 -3.52 -1.66
N GLU A 52 -27.99 -4.62 -0.91
CA GLU A 52 -28.38 -5.98 -1.30
C GLU A 52 -27.45 -6.63 -2.32
N THR A 53 -27.14 -5.92 -3.39
CA THR A 53 -26.12 -6.26 -4.39
C THR A 53 -25.36 -5.02 -4.80
N ARG A 54 -24.07 -5.17 -5.06
CA ARG A 54 -23.24 -4.15 -5.69
C ARG A 54 -22.60 -4.68 -6.97
N ASN A 55 -23.27 -5.68 -7.59
CA ASN A 55 -22.79 -6.21 -8.86
C ASN A 55 -22.63 -5.09 -9.89
N THR A 56 -21.50 -5.05 -10.59
CA THR A 56 -21.18 -4.01 -11.58
C THR A 56 -22.29 -3.80 -12.63
N MET A 57 -23.06 -4.86 -12.93
CA MET A 57 -24.15 -4.84 -13.89
C MET A 57 -25.53 -4.71 -13.25
N SER A 58 -25.63 -4.49 -11.93
CA SER A 58 -26.91 -4.26 -11.24
C SER A 58 -27.47 -2.86 -11.52
N ASP A 59 -28.61 -2.53 -10.94
CA ASP A 59 -29.30 -1.26 -11.17
C ASP A 59 -28.36 -0.05 -10.95
N GLN A 60 -28.25 0.78 -11.98
CA GLN A 60 -27.44 1.98 -12.02
C GLN A 60 -28.19 3.24 -11.51
N THR A 61 -29.51 3.15 -11.36
CA THR A 61 -30.42 4.30 -11.20
C THR A 61 -31.18 4.32 -9.88
N SER A 62 -31.37 3.16 -9.26
CA SER A 62 -32.01 3.05 -7.95
C SER A 62 -31.25 3.89 -6.90
N PRO A 63 -31.97 4.66 -6.06
CA PRO A 63 -31.31 5.38 -4.95
C PRO A 63 -31.11 4.51 -3.70
N ARG A 64 -31.56 3.25 -3.70
CA ARG A 64 -31.55 2.38 -2.49
C ARG A 64 -30.76 1.11 -2.62
N THR A 65 -30.73 0.50 -3.80
CA THR A 65 -30.10 -0.80 -4.03
C THR A 65 -29.26 -0.78 -5.29
N GLY A 66 -28.37 -1.76 -5.44
CA GLY A 66 -27.52 -1.89 -6.62
C GLY A 66 -26.28 -1.00 -6.61
N ILE A 67 -25.49 -1.17 -7.67
CA ILE A 67 -24.18 -0.49 -7.83
C ILE A 67 -24.32 1.03 -7.90
N GLY A 68 -25.44 1.53 -8.49
CA GLY A 68 -25.73 2.96 -8.62
C GLY A 68 -25.89 3.65 -7.27
N ALA A 69 -26.68 3.05 -6.36
CA ALA A 69 -26.88 3.54 -5.00
C ALA A 69 -25.58 3.50 -4.19
N ALA A 70 -24.82 2.39 -4.30
CA ALA A 70 -23.56 2.21 -3.58
C ALA A 70 -22.53 3.27 -3.98
N ARG A 71 -22.29 3.47 -5.28
CA ARG A 71 -21.30 4.48 -5.74
C ARG A 71 -21.66 5.91 -5.34
N GLN A 72 -22.97 6.25 -5.38
CA GLN A 72 -23.40 7.57 -4.98
C GLN A 72 -23.20 7.78 -3.48
N TRP A 73 -23.56 6.79 -2.67
CA TRP A 73 -23.34 6.85 -1.22
C TRP A 73 -21.84 6.99 -0.88
N ILE A 74 -20.95 6.23 -1.53
CA ILE A 74 -19.49 6.34 -1.32
C ILE A 74 -19.00 7.75 -1.66
N TYR A 75 -19.47 8.31 -2.79
CA TYR A 75 -19.17 9.67 -3.20
C TYR A 75 -19.60 10.68 -2.13
N ASP A 76 -20.82 10.56 -1.62
CA ASP A 76 -21.40 11.46 -0.61
C ASP A 76 -20.65 11.31 0.73
N GLN A 77 -20.23 10.09 1.11
CA GLN A 77 -19.39 9.87 2.28
C GLN A 77 -18.07 10.63 2.15
N PHE A 78 -17.33 10.47 1.07
CA PHE A 78 -16.08 11.21 0.86
C PHE A 78 -16.30 12.72 0.95
N LYS A 79 -17.34 13.23 0.31
CA LYS A 79 -17.71 14.66 0.36
C LYS A 79 -17.99 15.16 1.78
N SER A 80 -18.59 14.31 2.61
CA SER A 80 -18.98 14.67 3.98
C SER A 80 -17.80 14.76 4.95
N PHE A 81 -16.68 14.04 4.69
CA PHE A 81 -15.59 13.94 5.64
C PHE A 81 -14.76 15.23 5.76
N SER A 82 -14.53 15.91 4.64
CA SER A 82 -13.76 17.16 4.65
C SER A 82 -13.96 17.96 3.35
N PRO A 83 -14.07 19.29 3.42
CA PRO A 83 -14.06 20.15 2.24
C PRO A 83 -12.72 20.13 1.48
N ARG A 84 -11.66 19.59 2.08
CA ARG A 84 -10.33 19.44 1.46
C ARG A 84 -10.26 18.27 0.50
N LEU A 85 -11.22 17.35 0.55
CA LEU A 85 -11.26 16.20 -0.37
C LEU A 85 -11.86 16.63 -1.72
N GLU A 86 -11.07 16.46 -2.76
CA GLU A 86 -11.51 16.61 -4.15
C GLU A 86 -12.11 15.28 -4.61
N VAL A 87 -13.45 15.20 -4.62
CA VAL A 87 -14.16 13.95 -4.92
C VAL A 87 -14.70 13.96 -6.33
N SER A 88 -14.48 12.88 -7.06
CA SER A 88 -14.91 12.72 -8.45
C SER A 88 -15.25 11.27 -8.80
N PHE A 89 -16.02 11.10 -9.88
CA PHE A 89 -16.16 9.81 -10.54
C PHE A 89 -15.17 9.70 -11.70
N ASP A 90 -14.49 8.55 -11.76
CA ASP A 90 -13.71 8.11 -12.92
C ASP A 90 -14.58 7.18 -13.76
N THR A 91 -15.19 7.72 -14.80
CA THR A 91 -16.32 7.11 -15.54
C THR A 91 -15.86 6.49 -16.85
N HIS A 92 -16.27 5.26 -17.10
CA HIS A 92 -15.93 4.50 -18.30
C HIS A 92 -17.16 3.80 -18.88
N GLN A 93 -17.35 3.87 -20.20
CA GLN A 93 -18.32 3.06 -20.91
C GLN A 93 -17.69 1.72 -21.26
N ILE A 94 -18.23 0.64 -20.74
CA ILE A 94 -17.73 -0.72 -20.92
C ILE A 94 -18.73 -1.49 -21.78
N PRO A 95 -18.35 -1.86 -23.02
CA PRO A 95 -19.22 -2.64 -23.87
C PRO A 95 -19.35 -4.08 -23.38
N LYS A 96 -20.42 -4.73 -23.75
CA LYS A 96 -20.64 -6.17 -23.58
C LYS A 96 -19.44 -6.96 -24.08
N GLY A 97 -18.93 -7.87 -23.24
CA GLY A 97 -17.80 -8.75 -23.55
C GLY A 97 -17.23 -9.42 -22.30
N GLY A 98 -16.65 -10.60 -22.45
CA GLY A 98 -16.10 -11.36 -21.33
C GLY A 98 -17.13 -11.60 -20.20
N ARG A 99 -16.85 -11.09 -19.01
CA ARG A 99 -17.76 -11.17 -17.85
C ARG A 99 -18.80 -10.04 -17.78
N ILE A 100 -18.80 -9.13 -18.75
CA ILE A 100 -19.78 -8.04 -18.89
C ILE A 100 -20.87 -8.48 -19.87
N TYR A 101 -22.09 -8.70 -19.40
CA TYR A 101 -23.19 -9.30 -20.19
C TYR A 101 -24.06 -8.31 -20.96
N HIS A 102 -23.97 -7.02 -20.63
CA HIS A 102 -24.56 -5.90 -21.36
C HIS A 102 -23.66 -4.68 -21.21
N ASP A 103 -23.85 -3.68 -22.07
CA ASP A 103 -23.12 -2.41 -21.95
C ASP A 103 -23.39 -1.78 -20.57
N VAL A 104 -22.35 -1.31 -19.90
CA VAL A 104 -22.45 -0.75 -18.55
C VAL A 104 -21.59 0.51 -18.40
N GLU A 105 -22.12 1.49 -17.68
CA GLU A 105 -21.33 2.61 -17.21
C GLU A 105 -20.67 2.24 -15.89
N LEU A 106 -19.34 2.02 -15.93
CA LEU A 106 -18.53 1.75 -14.76
C LEU A 106 -17.98 3.06 -14.19
N ARG A 107 -18.07 3.25 -12.88
CA ARG A 107 -17.51 4.42 -12.20
C ARG A 107 -16.68 4.01 -10.99
N ASN A 108 -15.39 4.29 -11.01
CA ASN A 108 -14.63 4.34 -9.78
C ASN A 108 -14.97 5.61 -9.01
N VAL A 109 -14.94 5.55 -7.68
CA VAL A 109 -15.10 6.74 -6.84
C VAL A 109 -13.75 7.12 -6.28
N ILE A 110 -13.30 8.34 -6.55
CA ILE A 110 -11.97 8.82 -6.20
C ILE A 110 -12.10 10.06 -5.31
N ALA A 111 -11.39 10.05 -4.18
CA ALA A 111 -11.19 11.22 -3.36
C ALA A 111 -9.69 11.53 -3.26
N VAL A 112 -9.32 12.75 -3.54
CA VAL A 112 -7.93 13.23 -3.48
C VAL A 112 -7.80 14.21 -2.33
N LEU A 113 -6.85 13.97 -1.43
CA LEU A 113 -6.36 14.93 -0.45
C LEU A 113 -5.05 15.53 -0.97
N PRO A 114 -5.07 16.74 -1.53
CA PRO A 114 -3.86 17.34 -2.09
C PRO A 114 -2.78 17.55 -1.03
N GLY A 115 -1.54 17.26 -1.39
CA GLY A 115 -0.38 17.54 -0.56
C GLY A 115 -0.13 19.04 -0.41
N SER A 116 0.40 19.44 0.73
CA SER A 116 0.68 20.86 1.05
C SER A 116 2.05 21.35 0.54
N ASP A 117 2.99 20.45 0.27
CA ASP A 117 4.31 20.81 -0.25
C ASP A 117 4.25 21.10 -1.76
N PRO A 118 4.75 22.25 -2.24
CA PRO A 118 4.67 22.63 -3.65
C PRO A 118 5.27 21.61 -4.64
N ILE A 119 6.30 20.88 -4.23
CA ILE A 119 6.96 19.84 -5.03
C ILE A 119 6.41 18.48 -4.65
N GLY A 120 6.35 18.17 -3.37
CA GLY A 120 5.93 16.89 -2.81
C GLY A 120 4.49 16.52 -3.14
N LYS A 121 3.60 17.49 -3.37
CA LYS A 121 2.20 17.23 -3.76
C LYS A 121 2.03 16.46 -5.08
N ASN A 122 3.06 16.38 -5.91
CA ASN A 122 3.01 15.59 -7.14
C ASN A 122 3.19 14.10 -6.86
N ARG A 123 3.80 13.74 -5.72
CA ARG A 123 3.94 12.35 -5.28
C ARG A 123 2.62 11.88 -4.64
N ARG A 124 2.18 10.70 -5.04
CA ARG A 124 0.88 10.14 -4.63
C ARG A 124 1.06 8.80 -3.93
N PHE A 125 0.36 8.64 -2.82
CA PHE A 125 0.13 7.35 -2.20
C PHE A 125 -1.36 7.03 -2.29
N ILE A 126 -1.68 5.82 -2.74
CA ILE A 126 -3.06 5.39 -2.98
C ILE A 126 -3.43 4.31 -1.97
N ILE A 127 -4.62 4.43 -1.39
CA ILE A 127 -5.31 3.33 -0.73
C ILE A 127 -6.54 2.97 -1.54
N SER A 128 -6.77 1.69 -1.76
CA SER A 128 -7.90 1.21 -2.56
C SER A 128 -8.55 -0.05 -1.98
N GLY A 129 -9.77 -0.28 -2.39
CA GLY A 129 -10.58 -1.47 -2.27
C GLY A 129 -11.64 -1.44 -3.35
N HIS A 130 -12.32 -2.55 -3.63
CA HIS A 130 -13.40 -2.56 -4.60
C HIS A 130 -14.78 -2.57 -3.94
N TYR A 131 -15.70 -1.80 -4.48
CA TYR A 131 -17.03 -1.72 -3.90
C TYR A 131 -18.07 -2.59 -4.63
N ASP A 132 -17.73 -3.15 -5.79
CA ASP A 132 -18.58 -4.13 -6.46
C ASP A 132 -18.53 -5.48 -5.71
N SER A 133 -19.57 -6.27 -5.89
CA SER A 133 -19.71 -7.58 -5.26
C SER A 133 -20.43 -8.56 -6.19
N ILE A 134 -20.22 -9.85 -5.97
CA ILE A 134 -20.88 -10.91 -6.71
C ILE A 134 -21.36 -12.03 -5.76
N SER A 135 -22.27 -12.85 -6.27
CA SER A 135 -22.49 -14.21 -5.73
C SER A 135 -22.29 -15.23 -6.86
N GLU A 136 -21.90 -16.47 -6.51
CA GLU A 136 -21.67 -17.52 -7.53
C GLU A 136 -22.87 -17.70 -8.47
N THR A 137 -24.06 -17.52 -7.95
CA THR A 137 -25.29 -17.54 -8.74
C THR A 137 -25.37 -16.41 -9.75
N SER A 138 -24.57 -15.35 -9.63
CA SER A 138 -24.52 -14.22 -10.56
C SER A 138 -23.53 -14.41 -11.73
N TYR A 139 -22.69 -15.45 -11.72
CA TYR A 139 -21.74 -15.71 -12.80
C TYR A 139 -22.38 -16.25 -14.10
N THR A 140 -23.55 -16.91 -14.02
CA THR A 140 -24.04 -17.80 -15.08
C THR A 140 -25.18 -17.27 -15.93
N ALA A 141 -25.68 -16.04 -15.68
CA ALA A 141 -26.71 -15.45 -16.54
C ALA A 141 -26.82 -13.95 -16.35
N GLY A 142 -26.92 -13.19 -17.44
CA GLY A 142 -27.07 -11.74 -17.43
C GLY A 142 -28.28 -11.18 -16.66
N SER A 143 -29.21 -12.04 -16.27
CA SER A 143 -30.35 -11.72 -15.40
C SER A 143 -30.05 -11.86 -13.91
N ARG A 144 -28.84 -12.24 -13.52
CA ARG A 144 -28.47 -12.50 -12.11
C ARG A 144 -27.67 -11.37 -11.46
N SER A 145 -27.45 -10.28 -12.15
CA SER A 145 -26.84 -9.08 -11.57
C SER A 145 -27.64 -8.51 -10.39
N GLU A 146 -28.94 -8.79 -10.33
CA GLU A 146 -29.82 -8.40 -9.22
C GLU A 146 -29.94 -9.47 -8.13
N THR A 147 -29.20 -10.59 -8.23
CA THR A 147 -29.14 -11.58 -7.16
C THR A 147 -28.45 -10.97 -5.95
N LYS A 148 -28.98 -11.22 -4.76
CA LYS A 148 -28.40 -10.76 -3.50
C LYS A 148 -26.93 -11.20 -3.40
N ALA A 149 -26.07 -10.22 -3.26
CA ALA A 149 -24.61 -10.37 -3.15
C ALA A 149 -24.09 -9.32 -2.17
N PRO A 150 -24.25 -9.56 -0.85
CA PRO A 150 -23.93 -8.57 0.18
C PRO A 150 -22.47 -8.16 0.14
N GLY A 151 -21.54 -9.13 -0.10
CA GLY A 151 -20.11 -8.87 -0.26
C GLY A 151 -19.52 -8.02 0.86
N VAL A 152 -19.90 -8.31 2.13
CA VAL A 152 -19.51 -7.44 3.25
C VAL A 152 -18.04 -7.56 3.55
N ASN A 153 -17.47 -8.76 3.35
CA ASN A 153 -16.03 -8.98 3.48
C ASN A 153 -15.33 -8.82 2.13
N ASP A 154 -15.89 -9.35 1.05
CA ASP A 154 -15.38 -9.25 -0.32
C ASP A 154 -16.24 -8.30 -1.18
N ASP A 155 -15.91 -6.99 -1.35
CA ASP A 155 -14.87 -6.29 -0.62
C ASP A 155 -15.43 -5.01 0.05
N GLY A 156 -16.57 -5.20 0.74
CA GLY A 156 -17.11 -4.18 1.63
C GLY A 156 -16.09 -3.80 2.72
N SER A 157 -15.29 -4.78 3.19
CA SER A 157 -14.29 -4.55 4.23
C SER A 157 -13.15 -3.65 3.76
N GLY A 158 -12.63 -3.84 2.55
CA GLY A 158 -11.63 -2.96 1.97
C GLY A 158 -12.21 -1.60 1.60
N THR A 159 -13.41 -1.54 1.07
CA THR A 159 -14.13 -0.27 0.83
C THR A 159 -14.30 0.53 2.12
N ALA A 160 -14.71 -0.11 3.22
CA ALA A 160 -14.82 0.54 4.53
C ALA A 160 -13.46 1.01 5.06
N ALA A 161 -12.39 0.24 4.83
CA ALA A 161 -11.02 0.65 5.18
C ALA A 161 -10.59 1.92 4.43
N VAL A 162 -10.92 2.04 3.15
CA VAL A 162 -10.65 3.23 2.33
C VAL A 162 -11.42 4.44 2.83
N LEU A 163 -12.72 4.27 3.10
CA LEU A 163 -13.58 5.33 3.63
C LEU A 163 -13.09 5.82 5.00
N GLU A 164 -12.78 4.91 5.91
CA GLU A 164 -12.32 5.24 7.25
C GLU A 164 -10.94 5.95 7.22
N ALA A 165 -10.02 5.48 6.35
CA ALA A 165 -8.75 6.16 6.13
C ALA A 165 -8.97 7.60 5.63
N ALA A 166 -9.87 7.82 4.67
CA ALA A 166 -10.21 9.15 4.17
C ALA A 166 -10.82 10.04 5.27
N ARG A 167 -11.74 9.49 6.07
CA ARG A 167 -12.39 10.19 7.19
C ARG A 167 -11.37 10.72 8.20
N ILE A 168 -10.35 9.94 8.47
CA ILE A 168 -9.31 10.28 9.45
C ILE A 168 -8.27 11.22 8.83
N LEU A 169 -7.63 10.78 7.74
CA LEU A 169 -6.47 11.45 7.17
C LEU A 169 -6.82 12.83 6.59
N SER A 170 -8.04 13.04 6.10
CA SER A 170 -8.47 14.34 5.59
C SER A 170 -8.52 15.46 6.63
N LYS A 171 -8.38 15.14 7.91
CA LYS A 171 -8.31 16.13 9.02
C LYS A 171 -6.90 16.67 9.26
N PHE A 172 -5.88 16.03 8.66
CA PHE A 172 -4.47 16.36 8.85
C PHE A 172 -3.87 16.90 7.55
N GLU A 173 -2.72 17.54 7.66
CA GLU A 173 -1.95 18.03 6.52
C GLU A 173 -0.75 17.13 6.27
N PHE A 174 -0.52 16.84 4.99
CA PHE A 174 0.60 16.02 4.55
C PHE A 174 1.35 16.72 3.42
N PRO A 175 2.69 16.65 3.36
CA PRO A 175 3.46 17.13 2.22
C PRO A 175 3.05 16.49 0.89
N HIS A 176 2.73 15.19 0.91
CA HIS A 176 2.38 14.42 -0.28
C HIS A 176 0.87 14.19 -0.40
N THR A 177 0.43 13.98 -1.63
CA THR A 177 -0.98 13.73 -1.96
C THR A 177 -1.39 12.30 -1.56
N LEU A 178 -2.53 12.20 -0.88
CA LEU A 178 -3.20 10.93 -0.64
C LEU A 178 -4.39 10.76 -1.57
N VAL A 179 -4.56 9.57 -2.12
CA VAL A 179 -5.66 9.24 -3.02
C VAL A 179 -6.41 8.03 -2.46
N PHE A 180 -7.71 8.18 -2.28
CA PHE A 180 -8.61 7.15 -1.77
C PHE A 180 -9.50 6.69 -2.92
N VAL A 181 -9.48 5.40 -3.23
CA VAL A 181 -10.18 4.87 -4.41
C VAL A 181 -11.05 3.68 -4.04
N ALA A 182 -12.34 3.78 -4.36
CA ALA A 182 -13.25 2.62 -4.39
C ALA A 182 -13.42 2.20 -5.85
N PHE A 183 -12.90 1.03 -6.21
CA PHE A 183 -12.95 0.49 -7.57
C PHE A 183 -14.28 -0.21 -7.86
N ALA A 184 -14.69 -0.19 -9.14
CA ALA A 184 -15.77 -1.01 -9.66
C ALA A 184 -15.25 -1.99 -10.71
N GLY A 185 -15.92 -3.13 -10.85
CA GLY A 185 -15.58 -4.11 -11.88
C GLY A 185 -14.30 -4.89 -11.60
N GLU A 186 -13.92 -5.03 -10.33
CA GLU A 186 -12.86 -5.95 -9.92
C GLU A 186 -13.25 -7.36 -10.27
N GLU A 187 -14.43 -7.76 -9.85
CA GLU A 187 -15.02 -9.09 -10.01
C GLU A 187 -15.23 -9.50 -11.47
N GLN A 188 -15.33 -8.51 -12.36
CA GLN A 188 -15.44 -8.76 -13.80
C GLN A 188 -14.07 -8.74 -14.50
N GLY A 189 -12.97 -8.67 -13.75
CA GLY A 189 -11.60 -8.78 -14.25
C GLY A 189 -10.79 -7.50 -14.16
N LEU A 190 -10.80 -6.82 -13.01
CA LEU A 190 -9.97 -5.66 -12.69
C LEU A 190 -10.21 -4.48 -13.64
N ILE A 191 -11.48 -4.26 -14.07
CA ILE A 191 -11.77 -3.28 -15.13
C ILE A 191 -11.49 -1.86 -14.65
N GLY A 192 -12.04 -1.49 -13.49
CA GLY A 192 -11.91 -0.14 -12.95
C GLY A 192 -10.46 0.24 -12.62
N SER A 193 -9.77 -0.64 -11.91
CA SER A 193 -8.35 -0.42 -11.58
C SER A 193 -7.45 -0.41 -12.81
N GLY A 194 -7.73 -1.27 -13.80
CA GLY A 194 -7.01 -1.29 -15.07
C GLY A 194 -7.14 0.02 -15.84
N ARG A 195 -8.35 0.62 -15.85
CA ARG A 195 -8.58 1.92 -16.48
C ARG A 195 -7.84 3.05 -15.76
N LEU A 196 -7.94 3.09 -14.43
CA LEU A 196 -7.25 4.11 -13.64
C LEU A 196 -5.74 3.99 -13.74
N ALA A 197 -5.18 2.79 -13.62
CA ALA A 197 -3.74 2.55 -13.71
C ALA A 197 -3.18 2.97 -15.09
N LYS A 198 -3.93 2.62 -16.18
CA LYS A 198 -3.55 3.08 -17.52
C LYS A 198 -3.59 4.61 -17.63
N ARG A 199 -4.66 5.25 -17.18
CA ARG A 199 -4.77 6.72 -17.18
C ARG A 199 -3.62 7.36 -16.40
N ALA A 200 -3.33 6.87 -15.20
CA ALA A 200 -2.24 7.37 -14.38
C ALA A 200 -0.88 7.26 -15.10
N LYS A 201 -0.67 6.17 -15.86
CA LYS A 201 0.54 6.00 -16.67
C LYS A 201 0.58 6.99 -17.83
N ASP A 202 -0.52 7.14 -18.56
CA ASP A 202 -0.62 8.04 -19.72
C ASP A 202 -0.46 9.52 -19.30
N GLU A 203 -0.98 9.89 -18.13
CA GLU A 203 -0.88 11.24 -17.54
C GLU A 203 0.40 11.45 -16.70
N HIS A 204 1.31 10.48 -16.69
CA HIS A 204 2.59 10.55 -15.97
C HIS A 204 2.45 10.85 -14.46
N TRP A 205 1.48 10.23 -13.81
CA TRP A 205 1.34 10.37 -12.36
C TRP A 205 2.56 9.79 -11.63
N MET A 206 3.01 10.50 -10.61
CA MET A 206 4.06 10.01 -9.70
C MET A 206 3.39 9.24 -8.57
N ILE A 207 3.20 7.93 -8.76
CA ILE A 207 2.64 7.03 -7.75
C ILE A 207 3.78 6.28 -7.08
N ASP A 208 4.01 6.58 -5.80
CA ASP A 208 5.07 5.98 -5.00
C ASP A 208 4.62 4.73 -4.26
N GLY A 209 3.31 4.51 -4.16
CA GLY A 209 2.77 3.31 -3.54
C GLY A 209 1.25 3.19 -3.63
N VAL A 210 0.79 1.95 -3.83
CA VAL A 210 -0.63 1.58 -3.79
C VAL A 210 -0.83 0.48 -2.74
N LEU A 211 -1.68 0.74 -1.76
CA LEU A 211 -2.11 -0.18 -0.72
C LEU A 211 -3.53 -0.65 -1.06
N ASN A 212 -3.64 -1.78 -1.74
CA ASN A 212 -4.93 -2.36 -2.09
C ASN A 212 -5.43 -3.28 -0.98
N ASN A 213 -6.58 -2.97 -0.42
CA ASN A 213 -7.25 -3.77 0.58
C ASN A 213 -8.32 -4.61 -0.10
N ASP A 214 -8.28 -5.90 0.11
CA ASP A 214 -9.22 -6.81 -0.51
C ASP A 214 -9.36 -8.03 0.41
N ILE A 215 -10.53 -8.16 1.04
CA ILE A 215 -10.85 -9.07 2.13
C ILE A 215 -9.97 -8.80 3.36
N VAL A 216 -10.38 -7.86 4.20
CA VAL A 216 -9.63 -7.47 5.42
C VAL A 216 -10.46 -7.56 6.71
N GLY A 217 -11.65 -8.19 6.66
CA GLY A 217 -12.63 -8.14 7.74
C GLY A 217 -12.75 -9.39 8.62
N ASN A 218 -12.38 -10.61 8.16
CA ASN A 218 -12.55 -11.82 8.95
C ASN A 218 -11.28 -12.26 9.68
N SER A 219 -11.40 -12.61 10.95
CA SER A 219 -10.32 -13.24 11.74
C SER A 219 -10.37 -14.77 11.70
N ILE A 220 -11.53 -15.35 11.39
CA ILE A 220 -11.72 -16.81 11.29
C ILE A 220 -11.80 -17.18 9.82
N GLY A 221 -10.83 -17.98 9.37
CA GLY A 221 -10.75 -18.47 8.00
C GLY A 221 -11.61 -19.72 7.75
N GLY A 222 -11.54 -20.26 6.53
CA GLY A 222 -12.27 -21.46 6.12
C GLY A 222 -11.90 -22.73 6.89
N SER A 223 -10.70 -22.77 7.48
CA SER A 223 -10.28 -23.86 8.38
C SER A 223 -10.92 -23.82 9.77
N GLY A 224 -11.63 -22.74 10.12
CA GLY A 224 -12.17 -22.46 11.45
C GLY A 224 -11.13 -21.97 12.44
N LYS A 225 -9.88 -21.77 12.03
CA LYS A 225 -8.84 -21.21 12.89
C LYS A 225 -9.01 -19.70 13.03
N ASN A 226 -8.73 -19.20 14.24
CA ASN A 226 -8.74 -17.77 14.51
C ASN A 226 -7.32 -17.18 14.31
N HIS A 227 -7.21 -16.23 13.38
CA HIS A 227 -5.99 -15.53 13.02
C HIS A 227 -6.08 -14.03 13.35
N ASN A 228 -6.70 -13.66 14.44
CA ASN A 228 -7.03 -12.29 14.80
C ASN A 228 -5.82 -11.34 15.03
N GLN A 229 -4.60 -11.85 14.94
CA GLN A 229 -3.36 -11.07 15.11
C GLN A 229 -2.47 -11.09 13.85
N THR A 230 -2.93 -11.67 12.75
CA THR A 230 -2.11 -11.79 11.53
C THR A 230 -2.79 -11.16 10.33
N LEU A 231 -2.06 -10.30 9.62
CA LEU A 231 -2.45 -9.71 8.34
C LEU A 231 -1.41 -10.10 7.29
N ARG A 232 -1.82 -10.42 6.06
CA ARG A 232 -0.89 -10.73 4.97
C ARG A 232 -0.73 -9.55 4.02
N VAL A 233 0.49 -9.37 3.52
CA VAL A 233 0.80 -8.41 2.45
C VAL A 233 1.50 -9.13 1.31
N PHE A 234 0.82 -9.21 0.16
CA PHE A 234 1.37 -9.75 -1.08
C PHE A 234 2.11 -8.65 -1.85
N SER A 235 3.22 -9.01 -2.48
CA SER A 235 4.01 -8.09 -3.29
C SER A 235 4.72 -8.81 -4.43
N GLU A 236 4.82 -8.13 -5.59
CA GLU A 236 5.41 -8.70 -6.79
C GLU A 236 6.93 -8.91 -6.70
N GLU A 237 7.44 -9.78 -7.57
CA GLU A 237 8.87 -10.02 -7.78
C GLU A 237 9.52 -8.91 -8.65
N PRO A 238 10.84 -8.77 -8.60
CA PRO A 238 11.82 -9.51 -7.79
C PRO A 238 11.85 -9.10 -6.32
N ASN A 239 12.67 -9.81 -5.49
CA ASN A 239 12.74 -9.57 -4.04
C ASN A 239 13.12 -8.12 -3.65
N ASP A 240 13.73 -7.37 -4.54
CA ASP A 240 14.11 -5.97 -4.35
C ASP A 240 13.23 -4.99 -5.11
N SER A 241 12.09 -5.44 -5.64
CA SER A 241 11.14 -4.57 -6.33
C SER A 241 10.64 -3.43 -5.43
N PRO A 242 10.21 -2.30 -6.00
CA PRO A 242 9.58 -1.24 -5.24
C PRO A 242 8.35 -1.71 -4.45
N SER A 243 7.55 -2.63 -4.99
CA SER A 243 6.40 -3.22 -4.29
C SER A 243 6.83 -3.98 -3.02
N ARG A 244 7.96 -4.70 -3.06
CA ARG A 244 8.53 -5.36 -1.87
C ARG A 244 9.00 -4.37 -0.81
N GLN A 245 9.49 -3.19 -1.21
CA GLN A 245 9.84 -2.14 -0.25
C GLN A 245 8.60 -1.57 0.42
N ILE A 246 7.49 -1.39 -0.30
CA ILE A 246 6.20 -1.00 0.29
C ILE A 246 5.73 -2.07 1.28
N ALA A 247 5.77 -3.35 0.90
CA ALA A 247 5.34 -4.44 1.79
C ALA A 247 6.15 -4.45 3.10
N ARG A 248 7.48 -4.30 3.03
CA ARG A 248 8.35 -4.17 4.20
C ARG A 248 8.00 -2.93 5.03
N TYR A 249 7.74 -1.81 4.36
CA TYR A 249 7.36 -0.57 5.05
C TYR A 249 6.02 -0.70 5.78
N VAL A 250 5.01 -1.32 5.15
CA VAL A 250 3.71 -1.59 5.78
C VAL A 250 3.88 -2.45 7.02
N LYS A 251 4.76 -3.46 6.97
CA LYS A 251 5.10 -4.26 8.16
C LYS A 251 5.76 -3.41 9.24
N GLU A 252 6.81 -2.69 8.92
CA GLU A 252 7.60 -1.92 9.89
C GLU A 252 6.76 -0.79 10.54
N ALA A 253 6.06 0.00 9.73
CA ALA A 253 5.19 1.06 10.23
C ALA A 253 3.96 0.49 10.95
N GLY A 254 3.30 -0.50 10.35
CA GLY A 254 2.10 -1.11 10.91
C GLY A 254 2.34 -1.71 12.29
N GLU A 255 3.38 -2.52 12.45
CA GLU A 255 3.72 -3.16 13.72
C GLU A 255 4.24 -2.16 14.77
N ARG A 256 4.88 -1.05 14.34
CA ARG A 256 5.32 0.02 15.24
C ARG A 256 4.15 0.71 15.94
N TYR A 257 3.08 1.01 15.19
CA TYR A 257 1.91 1.74 15.70
C TYR A 257 0.76 0.83 16.12
N THR A 258 0.80 -0.46 15.75
CA THR A 258 -0.20 -1.47 16.08
C THR A 258 0.49 -2.79 16.49
N PRO A 259 1.24 -2.83 17.60
CA PRO A 259 2.11 -3.95 17.96
C PRO A 259 1.35 -5.26 18.26
N ALA A 260 0.02 -5.21 18.38
CA ALA A 260 -0.82 -6.39 18.56
C ALA A 260 -1.06 -7.20 17.26
N VAL A 261 -0.55 -6.73 16.12
CA VAL A 261 -0.72 -7.40 14.82
C VAL A 261 0.65 -7.73 14.24
N ASN A 262 0.78 -8.96 13.74
CA ASN A 262 1.90 -9.39 12.92
C ASN A 262 1.53 -9.27 11.44
N VAL A 263 2.39 -8.62 10.66
CA VAL A 263 2.21 -8.49 9.21
C VAL A 263 3.10 -9.54 8.53
N ASP A 264 2.47 -10.56 7.95
CA ASP A 264 3.17 -11.59 7.20
C ASP A 264 3.43 -11.12 5.76
N LEU A 265 4.69 -11.04 5.37
CA LEU A 265 5.10 -10.69 4.02
C LEU A 265 5.03 -11.93 3.12
N ILE A 266 4.14 -11.90 2.14
CA ILE A 266 4.01 -12.96 1.15
C ILE A 266 4.72 -12.52 -0.13
N PHE A 267 5.91 -13.08 -0.36
CA PHE A 267 6.75 -12.76 -1.50
C PHE A 267 6.28 -13.46 -2.77
N ARG A 268 5.07 -13.14 -3.15
CA ARG A 268 4.35 -13.60 -4.33
C ARG A 268 3.44 -12.47 -4.79
N HIS A 269 3.23 -12.35 -6.09
CA HIS A 269 2.38 -11.31 -6.67
C HIS A 269 0.96 -11.36 -6.12
N ASP A 270 0.33 -12.58 -6.10
CA ASP A 270 -0.95 -12.83 -5.47
C ASP A 270 -1.11 -14.33 -5.17
N ARG A 271 -2.31 -14.74 -4.77
CA ARG A 271 -2.76 -16.11 -4.61
C ARG A 271 -2.64 -16.92 -5.91
N PHE A 272 -2.66 -18.24 -5.83
CA PHE A 272 -2.60 -19.11 -7.01
C PHE A 272 -3.80 -18.86 -7.93
N ALA A 273 -3.54 -18.57 -9.22
CA ALA A 273 -4.53 -18.33 -10.28
C ALA A 273 -5.62 -17.29 -9.92
N ARG A 274 -5.31 -16.37 -9.01
CA ARG A 274 -6.18 -15.25 -8.60
C ARG A 274 -5.41 -13.94 -8.68
N GLY A 275 -6.12 -12.84 -8.51
CA GLY A 275 -5.55 -11.50 -8.58
C GLY A 275 -6.30 -10.54 -7.68
N GLY A 276 -6.05 -9.25 -7.86
CA GLY A 276 -6.71 -8.12 -7.23
C GLY A 276 -6.23 -6.82 -7.89
N ASP A 277 -6.81 -5.69 -7.51
CA ASP A 277 -6.61 -4.40 -8.17
C ASP A 277 -5.15 -3.88 -8.17
N HIS A 278 -4.34 -4.30 -7.20
CA HIS A 278 -2.90 -3.98 -7.17
C HIS A 278 -2.15 -4.44 -8.44
N ILE A 279 -2.58 -5.57 -9.04
CA ILE A 279 -1.98 -6.11 -10.26
C ILE A 279 -2.10 -5.13 -11.44
N SER A 280 -3.20 -4.38 -11.50
CA SER A 280 -3.40 -3.37 -12.54
C SER A 280 -2.31 -2.29 -12.52
N PHE A 281 -1.89 -1.87 -11.34
CA PHE A 281 -0.82 -0.90 -11.15
C PHE A 281 0.55 -1.50 -11.42
N ASN A 282 0.83 -2.71 -10.92
CA ASN A 282 2.09 -3.40 -11.18
C ASN A 282 2.33 -3.61 -12.69
N ARG A 283 1.29 -3.98 -13.46
CA ARG A 283 1.38 -4.17 -14.92
C ARG A 283 1.85 -2.94 -15.70
N VAL A 284 1.59 -1.76 -15.18
CA VAL A 284 2.03 -0.51 -15.81
C VAL A 284 3.26 0.11 -15.13
N GLY A 285 3.85 -0.60 -14.16
CA GLY A 285 5.11 -0.26 -13.51
C GLY A 285 4.98 0.60 -12.26
N PHE A 286 3.79 0.74 -11.67
CA PHE A 286 3.61 1.37 -10.38
C PHE A 286 3.73 0.35 -9.24
N PRO A 287 4.41 0.71 -8.14
CA PRO A 287 4.54 -0.17 -6.99
C PRO A 287 3.20 -0.31 -6.26
N ALA A 288 2.74 -1.55 -6.10
CA ALA A 288 1.47 -1.85 -5.44
C ALA A 288 1.54 -3.16 -4.66
N VAL A 289 0.80 -3.22 -3.57
CA VAL A 289 0.68 -4.41 -2.70
C VAL A 289 -0.79 -4.72 -2.43
N ARG A 290 -1.09 -6.00 -2.15
CA ARG A 290 -2.38 -6.42 -1.63
C ARG A 290 -2.28 -6.70 -0.14
N ILE A 291 -3.16 -6.08 0.63
CA ILE A 291 -3.36 -6.31 2.06
C ILE A 291 -4.62 -7.16 2.21
N THR A 292 -4.52 -8.27 2.93
CA THR A 292 -5.63 -9.21 3.08
C THR A 292 -5.53 -10.00 4.39
N VAL A 293 -6.60 -10.69 4.76
CA VAL A 293 -6.66 -11.54 5.95
C VAL A 293 -5.64 -12.67 5.91
N ALA A 294 -5.30 -13.25 7.07
CA ALA A 294 -4.41 -14.39 7.16
C ALA A 294 -4.96 -15.63 6.45
N GLU A 295 -6.26 -15.85 6.52
CA GLU A 295 -6.94 -16.97 5.85
C GLU A 295 -8.33 -16.51 5.37
N GLU A 296 -8.59 -16.66 4.08
CA GLU A 296 -9.89 -16.33 3.49
C GLU A 296 -10.94 -17.39 3.87
N ASN A 297 -12.20 -16.98 3.93
CA ASN A 297 -13.32 -17.89 4.19
C ASN A 297 -14.14 -18.11 2.93
N TYR A 298 -13.74 -19.08 2.12
CA TYR A 298 -14.39 -19.41 0.86
C TYR A 298 -15.83 -19.95 1.01
N SER A 299 -16.27 -20.33 2.21
CA SER A 299 -17.66 -20.72 2.43
C SER A 299 -18.62 -19.53 2.45
N ARG A 300 -18.10 -18.32 2.64
CA ARG A 300 -18.86 -17.06 2.61
C ARG A 300 -18.58 -16.22 1.38
N GLN A 301 -17.31 -16.16 0.95
CA GLN A 301 -16.87 -15.36 -0.19
C GLN A 301 -17.67 -15.72 -1.45
N HIS A 302 -18.12 -14.70 -2.21
CA HIS A 302 -18.94 -14.85 -3.41
C HIS A 302 -20.28 -15.60 -3.17
N THR A 303 -20.85 -15.48 -1.98
CA THR A 303 -22.15 -16.07 -1.64
C THR A 303 -23.08 -15.04 -1.02
N MET A 304 -24.35 -15.42 -0.84
CA MET A 304 -25.32 -14.60 -0.10
C MET A 304 -25.03 -14.52 1.40
N ASP A 305 -24.13 -15.36 1.90
CA ASP A 305 -23.74 -15.44 3.31
C ASP A 305 -22.52 -14.57 3.64
N ASP A 306 -21.99 -13.82 2.65
CA ASP A 306 -20.96 -12.82 2.92
C ASP A 306 -21.57 -11.55 3.51
N THR A 307 -22.01 -11.68 4.76
CA THR A 307 -22.72 -10.71 5.56
C THR A 307 -21.88 -10.17 6.72
N LEU A 308 -22.40 -9.17 7.43
CA LEU A 308 -21.76 -8.57 8.60
C LEU A 308 -21.42 -9.60 9.71
N GLU A 309 -22.17 -10.70 9.78
CA GLU A 309 -21.89 -11.80 10.74
C GLU A 309 -20.50 -12.44 10.56
N GLY A 310 -19.96 -12.39 9.33
CA GLY A 310 -18.61 -12.88 9.00
C GLY A 310 -17.47 -11.96 9.43
N ILE A 311 -17.77 -10.76 9.89
CA ILE A 311 -16.79 -9.71 10.19
C ILE A 311 -16.39 -9.72 11.67
N ASP A 312 -15.09 -9.64 11.91
CA ASP A 312 -14.50 -9.27 13.20
C ASP A 312 -14.09 -7.79 13.17
N LEU A 313 -14.93 -6.93 13.76
CA LEU A 313 -14.66 -5.48 13.78
C LEU A 313 -13.37 -5.11 14.53
N ASN A 314 -12.93 -5.91 15.50
CA ASN A 314 -11.65 -5.68 16.16
C ASN A 314 -10.48 -5.97 15.20
N TYR A 315 -10.59 -7.03 14.43
CA TYR A 315 -9.60 -7.38 13.43
C TYR A 315 -9.57 -6.35 12.29
N LEU A 316 -10.73 -6.01 11.72
CA LEU A 316 -10.84 -4.98 10.69
C LEU A 316 -10.26 -3.64 11.14
N SER A 317 -10.56 -3.22 12.38
CA SER A 317 -10.01 -1.96 12.90
C SER A 317 -8.48 -1.99 13.00
N ARG A 318 -7.88 -3.15 13.29
CA ARG A 318 -6.41 -3.32 13.28
C ARG A 318 -5.84 -3.25 11.87
N ALA A 319 -6.49 -3.89 10.89
CA ALA A 319 -6.09 -3.79 9.49
C ALA A 319 -6.12 -2.33 8.99
N VAL A 320 -7.16 -1.58 9.34
CA VAL A 320 -7.25 -0.15 9.03
C VAL A 320 -6.17 0.67 9.73
N ARG A 321 -5.87 0.40 11.00
CA ARG A 321 -4.77 1.06 11.73
C ARG A 321 -3.43 0.87 11.06
N ILE A 322 -3.13 -0.33 10.54
CA ILE A 322 -1.90 -0.61 9.79
C ILE A 322 -1.84 0.22 8.51
N ASN A 323 -2.95 0.28 7.75
CA ASN A 323 -3.03 1.12 6.55
C ASN A 323 -2.80 2.60 6.86
N VAL A 324 -3.50 3.12 7.87
CA VAL A 324 -3.42 4.52 8.28
C VAL A 324 -2.02 4.86 8.77
N ALA A 325 -1.39 3.98 9.56
CA ALA A 325 -0.01 4.15 10.01
C ALA A 325 0.97 4.25 8.84
N ALA A 326 0.89 3.32 7.90
CA ALA A 326 1.76 3.30 6.73
C ALA A 326 1.56 4.54 5.84
N LEU A 327 0.30 4.88 5.52
CA LEU A 327 -0.03 6.03 4.68
C LEU A 327 0.38 7.36 5.32
N ALA A 328 0.06 7.58 6.61
CA ALA A 328 0.42 8.81 7.31
C ALA A 328 1.94 8.98 7.40
N SER A 329 2.66 7.89 7.69
CA SER A 329 4.12 7.90 7.74
C SER A 329 4.74 8.21 6.37
N LEU A 330 4.28 7.55 5.30
CA LEU A 330 4.76 7.77 3.94
C LEU A 330 4.43 9.19 3.43
N ALA A 331 3.23 9.68 3.72
CA ALA A 331 2.81 11.01 3.27
C ALA A 331 3.55 12.16 3.97
N LYS A 332 4.16 11.90 5.13
CA LYS A 332 5.03 12.85 5.87
C LYS A 332 6.51 12.71 5.51
N ALA A 333 6.93 11.56 5.03
CA ALA A 333 8.34 11.25 4.83
C ALA A 333 8.97 12.07 3.70
N PRO A 334 10.26 12.42 3.80
CA PRO A 334 11.01 12.94 2.66
C PRO A 334 11.03 11.94 1.49
N SER A 335 11.49 12.37 0.31
CA SER A 335 11.68 11.44 -0.79
C SER A 335 12.73 10.38 -0.48
N ALA A 336 12.59 9.19 -1.06
CA ALA A 336 13.64 8.20 -1.04
C ALA A 336 14.86 8.73 -1.85
N PRO A 337 16.10 8.49 -1.39
CA PRO A 337 17.27 9.01 -2.08
C PRO A 337 17.48 8.31 -3.43
N LYS A 338 17.96 9.03 -4.44
CA LYS A 338 18.41 8.42 -5.68
C LYS A 338 19.78 7.79 -5.48
N LEU A 339 19.95 6.58 -5.97
CA LEU A 339 21.18 5.83 -5.77
C LEU A 339 22.23 6.18 -6.82
N GLY A 340 23.46 6.39 -6.38
CA GLY A 340 24.65 6.29 -7.21
C GLY A 340 25.07 4.83 -7.44
N ALA A 341 26.12 4.63 -8.22
CA ALA A 341 26.66 3.28 -8.44
C ALA A 341 27.15 2.64 -7.13
N LEU A 342 26.88 1.34 -6.96
CA LEU A 342 27.51 0.55 -5.92
C LEU A 342 28.97 0.29 -6.32
N GLY A 343 29.89 0.85 -5.55
CA GLY A 343 31.31 0.70 -5.79
C GLY A 343 31.95 -0.37 -4.90
N ARG A 344 32.83 -1.17 -5.46
CA ARG A 344 33.75 -2.00 -4.70
C ARG A 344 35.19 -1.56 -4.93
N GLN A 345 36.04 -1.70 -3.93
CA GLN A 345 37.48 -1.60 -4.13
C GLN A 345 37.96 -2.84 -4.88
N PRO A 346 38.89 -2.72 -5.86
CA PRO A 346 39.41 -3.86 -6.63
C PRO A 346 40.03 -4.99 -5.81
N SER A 347 40.46 -4.69 -4.58
CA SER A 347 41.17 -5.61 -3.69
C SER A 347 40.60 -5.69 -2.27
N GLY A 348 39.38 -5.22 -2.02
CA GLY A 348 38.83 -5.13 -0.66
C GLY A 348 37.42 -5.65 -0.51
N TYR A 349 37.03 -5.92 0.71
CA TYR A 349 35.70 -6.32 1.14
C TYR A 349 34.87 -5.12 1.63
N ASP A 350 35.22 -3.88 1.21
CA ASP A 350 34.48 -2.70 1.62
C ASP A 350 33.34 -2.40 0.66
N ALA A 351 32.15 -2.19 1.18
CA ALA A 351 31.01 -1.71 0.39
C ALA A 351 30.97 -0.17 0.41
N ASN A 352 31.17 0.44 -0.76
CA ASN A 352 31.10 1.89 -0.94
C ASN A 352 29.72 2.29 -1.45
N LEU A 353 28.90 2.88 -0.58
CA LEU A 353 27.54 3.29 -0.84
C LEU A 353 27.50 4.79 -1.13
N LYS A 354 26.86 5.20 -2.24
CA LYS A 354 26.70 6.61 -2.63
C LYS A 354 25.28 6.87 -3.08
N TRP A 355 24.76 8.03 -2.71
CA TRP A 355 23.41 8.49 -3.11
C TRP A 355 23.37 9.99 -3.32
N GLU A 356 22.33 10.47 -3.99
CA GLU A 356 22.07 11.88 -4.19
C GLU A 356 21.25 12.45 -3.01
N PRO A 357 21.31 13.76 -2.78
CA PRO A 357 20.47 14.42 -1.77
C PRO A 357 18.98 14.11 -2.03
N ALA A 358 18.26 13.74 -0.98
CA ALA A 358 16.82 13.57 -1.05
C ALA A 358 16.11 14.95 -1.00
N GLU A 359 14.99 15.06 -1.67
CA GLU A 359 14.11 16.23 -1.56
C GLU A 359 13.36 16.20 -0.20
N GLY A 360 12.91 17.36 0.29
CA GLY A 360 12.12 17.46 1.52
C GLY A 360 12.94 17.69 2.79
N ASN A 361 14.15 18.28 2.68
CA ASN A 361 14.97 18.74 3.81
C ASN A 361 15.28 17.61 4.83
N PRO A 362 16.05 16.60 4.44
CA PRO A 362 16.35 15.44 5.26
C PRO A 362 17.04 15.82 6.57
N GLY A 363 16.70 15.11 7.66
CA GLY A 363 17.42 15.12 8.93
C GLY A 363 18.65 14.22 8.90
N GLY A 364 18.70 13.27 7.97
CA GLY A 364 19.80 12.33 7.79
C GLY A 364 19.39 11.11 6.96
N TYR A 365 20.27 10.10 6.97
CA TYR A 365 20.09 8.87 6.22
C TYR A 365 20.34 7.64 7.11
N VAL A 366 19.64 6.56 6.77
CA VAL A 366 19.85 5.23 7.36
C VAL A 366 20.25 4.27 6.25
N VAL A 367 21.43 3.69 6.39
CA VAL A 367 21.87 2.56 5.56
C VAL A 367 21.26 1.30 6.15
N VAL A 368 20.57 0.53 5.31
CA VAL A 368 19.98 -0.76 5.69
C VAL A 368 20.67 -1.88 4.93
N MET A 369 20.79 -3.04 5.55
CA MET A 369 21.37 -4.21 4.89
C MET A 369 20.71 -5.50 5.36
N ARG A 370 20.66 -6.47 4.47
CA ARG A 370 20.16 -7.83 4.71
C ARG A 370 20.99 -8.85 3.93
N LYS A 371 21.06 -10.08 4.41
CA LYS A 371 21.57 -11.18 3.59
C LYS A 371 20.72 -11.36 2.34
N THR A 372 21.30 -11.82 1.24
CA THR A 372 20.57 -12.10 -0.01
C THR A 372 19.44 -13.10 0.18
N THR A 373 19.54 -13.97 1.19
CA THR A 373 18.54 -14.98 1.59
C THR A 373 17.52 -14.48 2.60
N SER A 374 17.70 -13.31 3.20
CA SER A 374 16.78 -12.76 4.20
C SER A 374 15.64 -11.97 3.55
N PRO A 375 14.40 -12.14 4.03
CA PRO A 375 13.27 -11.34 3.57
C PRO A 375 13.24 -9.92 4.15
N LEU A 376 13.84 -9.71 5.33
CA LEU A 376 13.78 -8.47 6.10
C LEU A 376 15.14 -7.79 6.19
N TRP A 377 15.14 -6.49 6.40
CA TRP A 377 16.33 -5.73 6.75
C TRP A 377 16.82 -6.18 8.13
N GLU A 378 18.08 -6.63 8.22
CA GLU A 378 18.66 -7.22 9.43
C GLU A 378 19.50 -6.22 10.21
N LYS A 379 20.05 -5.23 9.50
CA LYS A 379 20.85 -4.18 10.12
C LYS A 379 20.44 -2.83 9.56
N GLU A 380 20.45 -1.85 10.43
CA GLU A 380 20.12 -0.47 10.12
C GLU A 380 21.12 0.44 10.83
N LEU A 381 21.72 1.34 10.08
CA LEU A 381 22.79 2.23 10.56
C LEU A 381 22.40 3.67 10.23
N TYR A 382 22.10 4.47 11.24
CA TYR A 382 21.98 5.92 11.05
C TYR A 382 23.36 6.50 10.80
N VAL A 383 23.54 7.11 9.64
CA VAL A 383 24.84 7.62 9.17
C VAL A 383 24.93 9.15 9.15
N GLY A 384 23.90 9.84 9.67
CA GLY A 384 23.84 11.30 9.65
C GLY A 384 23.46 11.84 8.26
N ASN A 385 23.62 13.14 8.09
CA ASN A 385 23.32 13.81 6.82
C ASN A 385 24.54 13.78 5.87
N VAL A 386 24.87 12.58 5.38
CA VAL A 386 25.98 12.33 4.46
C VAL A 386 25.46 11.72 3.15
N LEU A 387 26.21 11.85 2.06
CA LEU A 387 25.83 11.33 0.74
C LEU A 387 26.65 10.12 0.30
N GLN A 388 27.50 9.64 1.20
CA GLN A 388 28.25 8.40 1.01
C GLN A 388 28.57 7.76 2.34
N PHE A 389 28.67 6.45 2.35
CA PHE A 389 29.10 5.68 3.52
C PHE A 389 29.88 4.45 3.09
N VAL A 390 30.91 4.09 3.85
CA VAL A 390 31.75 2.90 3.59
C VAL A 390 31.53 1.90 4.71
N LEU A 391 31.00 0.75 4.38
CA LEU A 391 30.94 -0.40 5.28
C LEU A 391 32.24 -1.19 5.14
N LYS A 392 33.03 -1.21 6.22
CA LYS A 392 34.29 -1.91 6.27
C LYS A 392 34.11 -3.42 6.44
N ASP A 393 34.94 -4.20 5.77
CA ASP A 393 34.99 -5.66 5.89
C ASP A 393 33.63 -6.33 5.60
N VAL A 394 32.85 -5.77 4.64
CA VAL A 394 31.54 -6.29 4.24
C VAL A 394 31.58 -6.69 2.77
N SER A 395 31.41 -7.99 2.50
CA SER A 395 31.30 -8.52 1.13
C SER A 395 30.02 -8.04 0.47
N ILE A 396 30.14 -7.35 -0.68
CA ILE A 396 28.98 -6.89 -1.45
C ILE A 396 28.22 -8.04 -2.11
N ASP A 397 28.81 -9.22 -2.22
CA ASP A 397 28.22 -10.38 -2.90
C ASP A 397 27.22 -11.14 -2.00
N GLU A 398 27.34 -10.98 -0.67
CA GLU A 398 26.50 -11.66 0.31
C GLU A 398 25.32 -10.80 0.81
N TRP A 399 25.37 -9.50 0.59
CA TRP A 399 24.43 -8.54 1.16
C TRP A 399 23.71 -7.75 0.09
N VAL A 400 22.46 -7.46 0.38
CA VAL A 400 21.67 -6.43 -0.29
C VAL A 400 21.72 -5.18 0.57
N PHE A 401 21.99 -4.04 -0.06
CA PHE A 401 22.07 -2.74 0.60
C PHE A 401 20.93 -1.84 0.15
N GLY A 402 20.48 -1.01 1.06
CA GLY A 402 19.55 0.06 0.78
C GLY A 402 19.84 1.30 1.61
N VAL A 403 19.20 2.40 1.26
CA VAL A 403 19.27 3.64 2.02
C VAL A 403 17.89 4.27 2.12
N ARG A 404 17.58 4.84 3.29
CA ARG A 404 16.36 5.61 3.58
C ARG A 404 16.73 7.02 3.96
N THR A 405 15.86 7.97 3.63
CA THR A 405 15.92 9.32 4.15
C THR A 405 15.13 9.36 5.46
N ILE A 406 15.66 10.06 6.45
CA ILE A 406 14.97 10.36 7.70
C ILE A 406 14.64 11.85 7.72
N GLY A 407 13.37 12.17 7.95
CA GLY A 407 12.91 13.53 8.21
C GLY A 407 13.36 14.03 9.58
N LYS A 408 13.33 15.35 9.78
CA LYS A 408 13.65 15.95 11.09
C LYS A 408 12.66 15.57 12.20
N ASP A 409 11.47 15.15 11.81
CA ASP A 409 10.41 14.64 12.68
C ASP A 409 10.48 13.12 12.92
N GLY A 410 11.53 12.46 12.40
CA GLY A 410 11.72 11.02 12.48
C GLY A 410 10.94 10.20 11.44
N SER A 411 10.22 10.85 10.51
CA SER A 411 9.56 10.15 9.41
C SER A 411 10.59 9.50 8.48
N GLU A 412 10.26 8.30 7.98
CA GLU A 412 11.17 7.49 7.17
C GLU A 412 10.65 7.36 5.74
N SER A 413 11.51 7.56 4.73
CA SER A 413 11.17 7.26 3.35
C SER A 413 11.10 5.75 3.08
N LEU A 414 10.56 5.38 1.92
CA LEU A 414 10.80 4.05 1.36
C LEU A 414 12.29 3.82 1.17
N THR A 415 12.70 2.55 1.19
CA THR A 415 14.09 2.17 0.96
C THR A 415 14.42 2.18 -0.53
N SER A 416 15.43 2.94 -0.92
CA SER A 416 16.08 2.76 -2.21
C SER A 416 17.09 1.62 -2.11
N VAL A 417 17.04 0.65 -3.02
CA VAL A 417 17.81 -0.59 -2.95
C VAL A 417 18.78 -0.68 -4.11
N TRP A 418 20.06 -0.95 -3.84
CA TRP A 418 21.02 -1.29 -4.89
C TRP A 418 20.72 -2.70 -5.39
N THR A 419 20.28 -2.79 -6.64
CA THR A 419 20.05 -4.06 -7.33
C THR A 419 21.27 -4.44 -8.15
N THR A 420 21.64 -5.72 -8.17
CA THR A 420 22.80 -6.23 -8.92
C THR A 420 22.55 -6.35 -10.42
N SER A 421 21.33 -6.17 -10.88
CA SER A 421 20.96 -6.38 -12.27
C SER A 421 20.90 -5.07 -13.06
N ALA A 422 21.98 -4.77 -13.79
CA ALA A 422 21.73 -4.55 -15.21
C ALA A 422 21.00 -5.80 -15.73
N ALA A 423 19.82 -5.65 -16.34
CA ALA A 423 19.14 -6.76 -17.01
C ALA A 423 20.17 -7.50 -17.85
N PRO A 424 20.23 -8.85 -17.81
CA PRO A 424 21.15 -9.56 -18.69
C PRO A 424 20.80 -9.14 -20.10
N GLU A 425 21.73 -8.50 -20.79
CA GLU A 425 21.65 -8.34 -22.23
C GLU A 425 21.32 -9.73 -22.79
N ALA A 426 20.24 -9.83 -23.54
CA ALA A 426 19.82 -11.09 -24.12
C ALA A 426 21.05 -11.67 -24.85
N ARG A 427 21.67 -12.70 -24.27
CA ARG A 427 22.72 -13.44 -24.96
C ARG A 427 22.06 -14.08 -26.17
N THR A 428 22.28 -13.48 -27.32
CA THR A 428 21.96 -14.12 -28.58
C THR A 428 22.80 -15.40 -28.60
N ILE A 429 22.16 -16.53 -28.39
CA ILE A 429 22.77 -17.85 -28.61
C ILE A 429 22.92 -17.94 -30.11
N GLN A 430 24.17 -17.87 -30.61
CA GLN A 430 24.53 -18.20 -31.97
C GLN A 430 24.50 -19.72 -32.19
#